data_2e7b08efddb11b6f952fa941d51d323f
#
_entry.id   2e7b08efddb11b6f952fa941d51d323f
#
_cell.length_a   1.000
_cell.length_b   1.000
_cell.length_c   1.000
_cell.angle_alpha   90.00
_cell.angle_beta   90.00
_cell.angle_gamma   90.00
#
_symmetry.space_group_name_H-M   'P 1'
#
loop_
_entity.id
_entity.type
_entity.pdbx_description
1 polymer ?
#
loop_
_entity_poly.entity_id
_entity_poly.type
_entity_poly.pdbx_seq_one_letter_code
_entity_poly.pdbx_strand_id
1 'polypeptide(L)'
;MKEIKFRSWIKDKKEMLYEFTLKQPTVSHCKSNILMQYTGLKDKKGKEIYEDDIIQTSYMKNRGCAYRCVFSAEFGEYLFDPFVIGDKDAPLLGIEEFAQQWEEVKHGEVIGNIYENPELLSN
;
A
#
# COMPACT_ATOMS: atom_id res chain seq x y z
N MET A 1 -16.70 -13.35 0.16
CA MET A 1 -15.42 -14.06 -0.09
C MET A 1 -14.41 -13.10 -0.69
N LYS A 2 -13.20 -13.14 -0.17
CA LYS A 2 -12.14 -12.28 -0.67
C LYS A 2 -11.69 -12.71 -2.06
N GLU A 3 -11.62 -11.75 -2.98
CA GLU A 3 -11.10 -11.98 -4.31
C GLU A 3 -9.57 -12.07 -4.25
N ILE A 4 -9.01 -13.10 -4.85
CA ILE A 4 -7.55 -13.28 -4.84
C ILE A 4 -6.98 -12.79 -6.16
N LYS A 5 -6.22 -11.70 -6.11
CA LYS A 5 -5.55 -11.19 -7.29
C LYS A 5 -4.28 -10.45 -6.90
N PHE A 6 -3.42 -10.25 -7.87
CA PHE A 6 -2.08 -9.73 -7.67
C PHE A 6 -1.76 -8.63 -8.66
N ARG A 7 -0.76 -7.84 -8.30
CA ARG A 7 -0.09 -6.95 -9.24
C ARG A 7 1.41 -7.14 -9.04
N SER A 8 2.21 -6.70 -9.99
CA SER A 8 3.66 -6.82 -9.92
C SER A 8 4.33 -5.55 -10.37
N TRP A 9 5.33 -5.11 -9.63
CA TRP A 9 6.18 -4.00 -10.04
C TRP A 9 7.31 -4.55 -10.91
N ILE A 10 7.37 -4.11 -12.16
CA ILE A 10 8.38 -4.55 -13.13
C ILE A 10 9.55 -3.59 -13.04
N LYS A 11 10.61 -4.00 -12.35
CA LYS A 11 11.74 -3.13 -12.05
C LYS A 11 12.43 -2.57 -13.30
N ASP A 12 12.64 -3.41 -14.29
CA ASP A 12 13.36 -2.98 -15.49
C ASP A 12 12.60 -1.94 -16.31
N LYS A 13 11.27 -2.01 -16.28
CA LYS A 13 10.43 -1.12 -17.06
C LYS A 13 9.85 0.00 -16.21
N LYS A 14 9.99 -0.08 -14.88
CA LYS A 14 9.42 0.87 -13.93
C LYS A 14 7.93 1.07 -14.15
N GLU A 15 7.22 -0.04 -14.28
CA GLU A 15 5.77 0.00 -14.46
C GLU A 15 5.09 -1.06 -13.61
N MET A 16 3.83 -0.80 -13.29
CA MET A 16 3.01 -1.72 -12.50
C MET A 16 2.14 -2.55 -13.44
N LEU A 17 2.23 -3.86 -13.32
CA LEU A 17 1.42 -4.80 -14.09
C LEU A 17 0.29 -5.29 -13.20
N TYR A 18 -0.95 -5.06 -13.64
CA TYR A 18 -2.13 -5.46 -12.89
C TYR A 18 -2.78 -6.71 -13.50
N GLU A 19 -3.65 -7.32 -12.71
CA GLU A 19 -4.58 -8.34 -13.21
C GLU A 19 -3.95 -9.55 -13.86
N PHE A 20 -2.99 -10.17 -13.20
CA PHE A 20 -2.54 -11.47 -13.65
C PHE A 20 -2.82 -12.51 -12.56
N THR A 21 -2.87 -13.76 -12.96
CA THR A 21 -3.04 -14.87 -12.03
C THR A 21 -1.73 -15.62 -11.89
N LEU A 22 -1.57 -16.35 -10.80
CA LEU A 22 -0.37 -17.16 -10.60
C LEU A 22 -0.25 -18.31 -11.60
N LYS A 23 -1.27 -18.52 -12.41
CA LYS A 23 -1.24 -19.53 -13.46
C LYS A 23 -0.49 -19.08 -14.71
N GLN A 24 -0.17 -17.80 -14.81
CA GLN A 24 0.56 -17.26 -15.97
C GLN A 24 2.06 -17.39 -15.71
N PRO A 25 2.74 -18.25 -16.48
CA PRO A 25 4.15 -18.52 -16.21
C PRO A 25 5.08 -17.35 -16.44
N THR A 26 4.65 -16.36 -17.23
CA THR A 26 5.50 -15.20 -17.54
C THR A 26 5.92 -14.42 -16.30
N VAL A 27 5.11 -14.41 -15.25
CA VAL A 27 5.44 -13.68 -14.04
C VAL A 27 6.55 -14.36 -13.26
N SER A 28 6.56 -15.68 -13.23
CA SER A 28 7.56 -16.44 -12.49
C SER A 28 8.97 -16.32 -13.05
N HIS A 29 9.10 -15.83 -14.27
CA HIS A 29 10.40 -15.67 -14.90
C HIS A 29 11.12 -14.39 -14.53
N CYS A 30 10.43 -13.49 -13.85
CA CYS A 30 11.00 -12.18 -13.54
C CYS A 30 11.43 -12.14 -12.09
N LYS A 31 12.60 -12.68 -11.80
CA LYS A 31 13.12 -12.76 -10.44
C LYS A 31 13.30 -11.40 -9.77
N SER A 32 13.44 -10.34 -10.56
CA SER A 32 13.59 -8.99 -10.04
C SER A 32 12.28 -8.28 -9.77
N ASN A 33 11.15 -8.88 -10.18
CA ASN A 33 9.84 -8.24 -10.01
C ASN A 33 9.31 -8.46 -8.59
N ILE A 34 8.50 -7.50 -8.16
CA ILE A 34 7.92 -7.53 -6.82
C ILE A 34 6.43 -7.82 -6.92
N LEU A 35 6.01 -8.93 -6.34
CA LEU A 35 4.63 -9.37 -6.34
C LEU A 35 3.89 -8.78 -5.14
N MET A 36 2.72 -8.22 -5.39
CA MET A 36 1.88 -7.64 -4.34
C MET A 36 0.46 -8.19 -4.46
N GLN A 37 -0.14 -8.51 -3.33
CA GLN A 37 -1.49 -9.07 -3.31
C GLN A 37 -2.52 -7.98 -3.03
N TYR A 38 -3.68 -8.11 -3.67
CA TYR A 38 -4.86 -7.31 -3.37
C TYR A 38 -5.36 -7.66 -1.96
N THR A 39 -5.59 -6.64 -1.16
CA THR A 39 -6.01 -6.83 0.25
C THR A 39 -7.44 -7.31 0.39
N GLY A 40 -8.26 -7.17 -0.64
CA GLY A 40 -9.69 -7.40 -0.56
C GLY A 40 -10.47 -6.16 -0.14
N LEU A 41 -9.77 -5.05 0.10
CA LEU A 41 -10.37 -3.81 0.56
C LEU A 41 -10.30 -2.76 -0.53
N LYS A 42 -11.24 -1.81 -0.48
CA LYS A 42 -11.27 -0.68 -1.41
C LYS A 42 -11.29 0.62 -0.64
N ASP A 43 -10.71 1.66 -1.24
CA ASP A 43 -10.74 2.98 -0.61
C ASP A 43 -12.12 3.63 -0.78
N LYS A 44 -12.27 4.85 -0.28
CA LYS A 44 -13.57 5.53 -0.31
C LYS A 44 -14.09 5.78 -1.72
N LYS A 45 -13.23 5.76 -2.73
CA LYS A 45 -13.60 5.95 -4.12
C LYS A 45 -13.78 4.65 -4.88
N GLY A 46 -13.65 3.52 -4.19
CA GLY A 46 -13.78 2.21 -4.80
C GLY A 46 -12.52 1.68 -5.44
N LYS A 47 -11.38 2.36 -5.24
CA LYS A 47 -10.12 1.89 -5.78
C LYS A 47 -9.59 0.75 -4.92
N GLU A 48 -9.15 -0.33 -5.54
CA GLU A 48 -8.60 -1.49 -4.85
C GLU A 48 -7.30 -1.17 -4.14
N ILE A 49 -7.16 -1.69 -2.93
CA ILE A 49 -5.96 -1.49 -2.12
C ILE A 49 -5.09 -2.73 -2.17
N TYR A 50 -3.85 -2.55 -2.62
CA TYR A 50 -2.84 -3.60 -2.69
C TYR A 50 -1.76 -3.39 -1.63
N GLU A 51 -0.99 -4.43 -1.34
CA GLU A 51 0.21 -4.29 -0.54
C GLU A 51 1.05 -3.14 -1.10
N ASP A 52 1.67 -2.37 -0.22
CA ASP A 52 2.55 -1.24 -0.54
C ASP A 52 1.85 -0.02 -1.13
N ASP A 53 0.51 -0.02 -1.15
CA ASP A 53 -0.22 1.20 -1.45
C ASP A 53 -0.08 2.20 -0.31
N ILE A 54 -0.17 3.47 -0.66
CA ILE A 54 -0.15 4.57 0.30
C ILE A 54 -1.54 5.18 0.31
N ILE A 55 -2.15 5.22 1.50
CA ILE A 55 -3.52 5.70 1.69
C ILE A 55 -3.49 6.91 2.61
N GLN A 56 -4.28 7.91 2.30
CA GLN A 56 -4.34 9.14 3.08
C GLN A 56 -5.78 9.52 3.38
N THR A 57 -6.08 9.71 4.66
CA THR A 57 -7.36 10.28 5.09
C THR A 57 -7.23 11.80 5.15
N SER A 58 -8.37 12.51 5.26
CA SER A 58 -8.35 13.96 5.40
C SER A 58 -7.58 14.37 6.65
N TYR A 59 -7.75 13.63 7.74
CA TYR A 59 -7.05 13.89 8.99
C TYR A 59 -5.52 13.80 8.78
N MET A 60 -5.07 12.74 8.12
CA MET A 60 -3.65 12.52 7.87
C MET A 60 -3.08 13.56 6.91
N LYS A 61 -3.88 13.97 5.93
CA LYS A 61 -3.45 14.98 4.97
C LYS A 61 -3.12 16.30 5.65
N ASN A 62 -3.95 16.69 6.61
CA ASN A 62 -3.74 17.93 7.35
C ASN A 62 -2.49 17.87 8.22
N ARG A 63 -2.03 16.69 8.53
CA ARG A 63 -0.83 16.49 9.36
C ARG A 63 0.41 16.12 8.53
N GLY A 64 0.28 16.08 7.21
CA GLY A 64 1.39 15.73 6.34
C GLY A 64 1.80 14.28 6.44
N CYS A 65 0.86 13.40 6.76
CA CYS A 65 1.11 11.98 6.99
C CYS A 65 0.25 11.12 6.08
N ALA A 66 0.55 9.83 6.04
CA ALA A 66 -0.23 8.85 5.30
C ALA A 66 0.00 7.47 5.91
N TYR A 67 -0.73 6.47 5.42
CA TYR A 67 -0.55 5.07 5.83
C TYR A 67 0.05 4.28 4.68
N ARG A 68 0.94 3.36 5.03
CA ARG A 68 1.44 2.36 4.08
C ARG A 68 0.79 1.03 4.40
N CYS A 69 0.24 0.37 3.39
CA CYS A 69 -0.35 -0.95 3.56
C CYS A 69 0.75 -2.00 3.54
N VAL A 70 0.89 -2.75 4.64
CA VAL A 70 1.89 -3.81 4.77
C VAL A 70 1.22 -5.10 5.24
N PHE A 71 1.79 -6.24 4.87
CA PHE A 71 1.32 -7.51 5.38
C PHE A 71 2.11 -7.89 6.63
N SER A 72 1.41 -8.20 7.71
CA SER A 72 2.05 -8.66 8.93
C SER A 72 2.02 -10.18 9.00
N ALA A 73 3.20 -10.80 8.89
CA ALA A 73 3.30 -12.24 9.04
C ALA A 73 3.00 -12.68 10.47
N GLU A 74 3.25 -11.80 11.44
CA GLU A 74 2.98 -12.09 12.84
C GLU A 74 1.48 -12.26 13.11
N PHE A 75 0.67 -11.37 12.54
CA PHE A 75 -0.78 -11.40 12.76
C PHE A 75 -1.55 -12.03 11.62
N GLY A 76 -0.89 -12.35 10.51
CA GLY A 76 -1.54 -12.93 9.34
C GLY A 76 -2.53 -11.99 8.66
N GLU A 77 -2.31 -10.69 8.76
CA GLU A 77 -3.24 -9.70 8.22
C GLU A 77 -2.53 -8.48 7.67
N TYR A 78 -3.27 -7.66 6.94
CA TYR A 78 -2.75 -6.39 6.43
C TYR A 78 -2.91 -5.31 7.48
N LEU A 79 -1.85 -4.52 7.64
CA LEU A 79 -1.83 -3.40 8.56
C LEU A 79 -1.59 -2.12 7.80
N PHE A 80 -2.00 -1.00 8.38
CA PHE A 80 -1.81 0.32 7.79
C PHE A 80 -0.89 1.12 8.71
N ASP A 81 0.38 1.19 8.32
CA ASP A 81 1.40 1.85 9.13
C ASP A 81 1.46 3.33 8.81
N PRO A 82 1.30 4.21 9.79
CA PRO A 82 1.41 5.65 9.56
C PRO A 82 2.86 6.07 9.39
N PHE A 83 3.07 7.11 8.58
CA PHE A 83 4.39 7.70 8.40
C PHE A 83 4.24 9.16 7.96
N VAL A 84 5.30 9.94 8.16
CA VAL A 84 5.34 11.32 7.71
C VAL A 84 5.75 11.35 6.22
N ILE A 85 4.95 12.01 5.41
CA ILE A 85 5.24 12.10 3.98
C ILE A 85 6.56 12.82 3.76
N GLY A 86 7.44 12.19 2.97
CA GLY A 86 8.75 12.75 2.67
C GLY A 86 9.82 12.35 3.67
N ASP A 87 9.44 11.79 4.82
CA ASP A 87 10.39 11.34 5.83
C ASP A 87 9.77 10.20 6.65
N LYS A 88 9.89 8.99 6.13
CA LYS A 88 9.30 7.81 6.77
C LYS A 88 9.85 7.53 8.17
N ASP A 89 11.01 8.08 8.50
CA ASP A 89 11.66 7.86 9.80
C ASP A 89 11.37 8.97 10.81
N ALA A 90 10.61 9.99 10.41
CA ALA A 90 10.25 11.08 11.33
C ALA A 90 9.28 10.58 12.39
N PRO A 91 9.33 11.16 13.59
CA PRO A 91 8.40 10.76 14.66
C PRO A 91 6.96 11.13 14.34
N LEU A 92 6.05 10.25 14.76
CA LEU A 92 4.61 10.38 14.50
C LEU A 92 3.92 10.93 15.76
N LEU A 93 4.04 12.23 15.96
CA LEU A 93 3.52 12.83 17.19
C LEU A 93 1.98 12.89 17.16
N GLY A 94 1.36 12.13 18.03
CA GLY A 94 -0.07 12.17 18.25
C GLY A 94 -0.94 11.41 17.26
N ILE A 95 -0.34 10.57 16.41
CA ILE A 95 -1.11 9.81 15.44
C ILE A 95 -0.90 8.30 15.51
N GLU A 96 -0.02 7.83 16.38
CA GLU A 96 0.30 6.40 16.48
C GLU A 96 -0.93 5.57 16.88
N GLU A 97 -1.83 6.15 17.64
CA GLU A 97 -3.02 5.46 18.08
C GLU A 97 -4.02 5.17 16.97
N PHE A 98 -3.87 5.83 15.83
CA PHE A 98 -4.75 5.60 14.68
C PHE A 98 -4.23 4.54 13.73
N ALA A 99 -3.02 4.04 13.98
CA ALA A 99 -2.45 2.99 13.15
C ALA A 99 -3.33 1.76 13.15
N GLN A 100 -3.45 1.13 11.97
CA GLN A 100 -4.06 -0.18 11.84
C GLN A 100 -5.57 -0.26 12.00
N GLN A 101 -6.24 0.86 12.18
CA GLN A 101 -7.69 0.83 12.33
C GLN A 101 -8.38 1.02 10.99
N TRP A 102 -8.92 -0.09 10.45
CA TRP A 102 -9.62 -0.03 9.17
C TRP A 102 -10.76 0.99 9.18
N GLU A 103 -11.44 1.15 10.32
CA GLU A 103 -12.53 2.11 10.43
C GLU A 103 -12.09 3.54 10.11
N GLU A 104 -10.83 3.87 10.36
CA GLU A 104 -10.28 5.16 9.98
C GLU A 104 -9.79 5.18 8.54
N VAL A 105 -9.10 4.11 8.15
CA VAL A 105 -8.45 4.02 6.83
C VAL A 105 -9.46 3.95 5.69
N LYS A 106 -10.62 3.34 5.91
CA LYS A 106 -11.63 3.18 4.85
C LYS A 106 -12.17 4.50 4.31
N HIS A 107 -11.98 5.58 5.06
CA HIS A 107 -12.38 6.93 4.61
C HIS A 107 -11.30 7.63 3.82
N GLY A 108 -10.17 6.97 3.60
CA GLY A 108 -9.05 7.53 2.88
C GLY A 108 -9.06 7.18 1.40
N GLU A 109 -8.06 7.70 0.71
CA GLU A 109 -7.85 7.44 -0.71
C GLU A 109 -6.45 6.92 -0.94
N VAL A 110 -6.31 6.01 -1.90
CA VAL A 110 -4.99 5.60 -2.37
C VAL A 110 -4.38 6.79 -3.12
N ILE A 111 -3.26 7.30 -2.62
CA ILE A 111 -2.57 8.44 -3.24
C ILE A 111 -1.33 8.02 -4.04
N GLY A 112 -0.95 6.76 -3.95
CA GLY A 112 0.18 6.24 -4.67
C GLY A 112 0.64 4.92 -4.08
N ASN A 113 1.85 4.54 -4.39
CA ASN A 113 2.49 3.36 -3.79
C ASN A 113 3.99 3.60 -3.71
N ILE A 114 4.69 2.72 -3.00
CA ILE A 114 6.11 2.96 -2.71
C ILE A 114 7.01 2.83 -3.94
N TYR A 115 6.53 2.21 -5.02
CA TYR A 115 7.35 1.98 -6.22
C TYR A 115 7.19 3.09 -7.25
N GLU A 116 5.95 3.51 -7.50
CA GLU A 116 5.68 4.60 -8.44
C GLU A 116 5.90 5.97 -7.81
N ASN A 117 5.79 6.06 -6.49
CA ASN A 117 5.86 7.33 -5.75
C ASN A 117 6.86 7.24 -4.58
N PRO A 118 8.11 6.85 -4.84
CA PRO A 118 9.08 6.66 -3.74
C PRO A 118 9.37 7.95 -2.97
N GLU A 119 9.15 9.10 -3.59
CA GLU A 119 9.33 10.40 -2.94
C GLU A 119 8.43 10.60 -1.73
N LEU A 120 7.33 9.86 -1.66
CA LEU A 120 6.43 9.95 -0.50
C LEU A 120 7.07 9.39 0.77
N LEU A 121 8.03 8.48 0.61
CA LEU A 121 8.72 7.85 1.75
C LEU A 121 10.06 8.49 2.07
N SER A 122 10.69 9.14 1.13
CA SER A 122 12.06 9.62 1.27
C SER A 122 12.14 11.12 1.46
N ASN A 123 13.23 11.53 2.02
CA ASN A 123 13.55 12.95 2.19
C ASN A 123 14.00 13.55 0.87
#